data_9fc39ec7f4c89aa858b79076e1fb3bb5
#
_entry.id   9fc39ec7f4c89aa858b79076e1fb3bb5
#
_cell.length_a   1.000
_cell.length_b   1.000
_cell.length_c   1.000
_cell.angle_alpha   90.00
_cell.angle_beta   90.00
_cell.angle_gamma   90.00
#
_symmetry.space_group_name_H-M   'P 1'
#
loop_
_entity.id
_entity.type
_entity.pdbx_description
1 polymer ?
#
loop_
_entity_poly.entity_id
_entity_poly.type
_entity_poly.pdbx_seq_one_letter_code
_entity_poly.pdbx_strand_id
1 'polypeptide(L)'
;MQCNVAMNDGEGNTGGMPGGRLTQQERQRIAAGLADDLSYAEIARRLDRPTSTISREIGRNGGPGGYRPQQAHRATAQRARRGTPSPPRAAGEPGGTVEKEMVELAVRSGMPRITARVHVDLVLSEGGTRTAAELTRRLEVSPASVSVAVNYLVQQGYVRRERDPQRRRDLYVVDDEAWYHSVVISSRQTLAAAQAAMAAAEALGLDGPVGQRLARGGTFLERVILDMKESADRWRTLLTDTSRCG
;
A
#
# COMPACT_ATOMS: atom_id res chain seq x y z
N MET A 1 55.46 14.42 -44.52
CA MET A 1 54.07 13.94 -44.54
C MET A 1 53.54 13.92 -43.12
N GLN A 2 52.71 14.91 -42.82
CA GLN A 2 52.16 15.14 -41.51
C GLN A 2 50.83 14.43 -41.38
N CYS A 3 50.67 13.54 -40.41
CA CYS A 3 49.39 13.01 -40.00
C CYS A 3 48.83 13.85 -38.87
N ASN A 4 47.72 14.51 -39.11
CA ASN A 4 46.95 15.30 -38.19
C ASN A 4 46.02 14.36 -37.40
N VAL A 5 46.17 14.32 -36.07
CA VAL A 5 45.26 13.61 -35.17
C VAL A 5 44.28 14.65 -34.66
N ALA A 6 43.03 14.59 -35.09
CA ALA A 6 41.93 15.38 -34.56
C ALA A 6 41.47 14.80 -33.25
N MET A 7 41.60 15.58 -32.19
CA MET A 7 40.88 15.33 -30.92
C MET A 7 39.39 15.59 -31.12
N ASN A 8 38.59 14.62 -30.78
CA ASN A 8 37.14 14.73 -30.77
C ASN A 8 36.66 14.82 -29.33
N ASP A 9 36.51 16.05 -28.84
CA ASP A 9 35.86 16.33 -27.56
C ASP A 9 34.37 16.19 -27.73
N GLY A 10 33.87 14.98 -27.46
CA GLY A 10 32.44 14.68 -27.39
C GLY A 10 31.87 14.97 -25.99
N GLU A 11 31.56 16.22 -25.70
CA GLU A 11 30.68 16.55 -24.59
C GLU A 11 29.27 16.05 -24.85
N GLY A 12 28.97 14.85 -24.37
CA GLY A 12 27.63 14.27 -24.36
C GLY A 12 26.73 14.97 -23.34
N ASN A 13 26.06 16.02 -23.76
CA ASN A 13 24.96 16.62 -23.01
C ASN A 13 23.75 15.65 -23.03
N THR A 14 23.67 14.76 -22.05
CA THR A 14 22.47 13.95 -21.80
C THR A 14 21.48 14.76 -20.99
N GLY A 15 20.70 15.60 -21.65
CA GLY A 15 19.54 16.26 -21.11
C GLY A 15 18.55 15.22 -20.58
N GLY A 16 18.38 15.19 -19.25
CA GLY A 16 17.43 14.28 -18.60
C GLY A 16 16.00 14.60 -19.01
N MET A 17 15.26 13.60 -19.45
CA MET A 17 13.83 13.74 -19.79
C MET A 17 13.01 14.31 -18.63
N PRO A 18 12.09 15.28 -18.86
CA PRO A 18 11.17 15.78 -17.85
C PRO A 18 10.33 14.61 -17.31
N GLY A 19 10.44 14.31 -15.98
CA GLY A 19 9.67 13.26 -15.31
C GLY A 19 10.46 12.02 -14.86
N GLY A 20 11.74 11.86 -15.26
CA GLY A 20 12.61 10.76 -14.83
C GLY A 20 13.14 10.92 -13.40
N ARG A 21 13.71 9.82 -12.84
CA ARG A 21 14.41 9.84 -11.54
C ARG A 21 15.62 10.74 -11.59
N LEU A 22 15.92 11.45 -10.48
CA LEU A 22 17.10 12.27 -10.37
C LEU A 22 18.38 11.44 -10.54
N THR A 23 19.27 11.94 -11.39
CA THR A 23 20.60 11.34 -11.65
C THR A 23 21.57 11.66 -10.50
N GLN A 24 22.72 11.00 -10.47
CA GLN A 24 23.76 11.32 -9.49
C GLN A 24 24.28 12.76 -9.68
N GLN A 25 24.41 13.21 -10.91
CA GLN A 25 24.88 14.56 -11.24
C GLN A 25 23.88 15.63 -10.80
N GLU A 26 22.57 15.41 -10.99
CA GLU A 26 21.52 16.31 -10.48
C GLU A 26 21.57 16.40 -8.95
N ARG A 27 21.79 15.29 -8.24
CA ARG A 27 21.99 15.28 -6.79
C ARG A 27 23.21 16.04 -6.32
N GLN A 28 24.31 15.99 -7.07
CA GLN A 28 25.49 16.81 -6.80
C GLN A 28 25.19 18.30 -6.97
N ARG A 29 24.45 18.68 -8.01
CA ARG A 29 24.00 20.07 -8.23
C ARG A 29 23.03 20.54 -7.15
N ILE A 30 22.15 19.66 -6.63
CA ILE A 30 21.29 19.98 -5.46
C ILE A 30 22.17 20.29 -4.24
N ALA A 31 23.18 19.44 -3.95
CA ALA A 31 24.08 19.66 -2.82
C ALA A 31 24.89 20.97 -2.94
N ALA A 32 25.40 21.28 -4.13
CA ALA A 32 26.07 22.54 -4.40
C ALA A 32 25.12 23.74 -4.20
N GLY A 33 23.92 23.69 -4.74
CA GLY A 33 22.94 24.75 -4.55
C GLY A 33 22.54 24.96 -3.09
N LEU A 34 22.47 23.89 -2.28
CA LEU A 34 22.23 24.02 -0.84
C LEU A 34 23.42 24.63 -0.09
N ALA A 35 24.66 24.32 -0.51
CA ALA A 35 25.87 24.92 0.04
C ALA A 35 26.00 26.42 -0.30
N ASP A 36 25.41 26.82 -1.44
CA ASP A 36 25.34 28.21 -1.89
C ASP A 36 24.09 28.95 -1.36
N ASP A 37 23.36 28.39 -0.38
CA ASP A 37 22.16 28.94 0.23
C ASP A 37 21.04 29.27 -0.78
N LEU A 38 20.99 28.56 -1.92
CA LEU A 38 19.95 28.74 -2.92
C LEU A 38 18.60 28.18 -2.44
N SER A 39 17.51 28.89 -2.78
CA SER A 39 16.16 28.39 -2.53
C SER A 39 15.87 27.11 -3.35
N TYR A 40 14.95 26.26 -2.85
CA TYR A 40 14.52 25.07 -3.58
C TYR A 40 13.93 25.38 -4.95
N ALA A 41 13.30 26.54 -5.10
CA ALA A 41 12.77 27.02 -6.37
C ALA A 41 13.90 27.36 -7.36
N GLU A 42 14.98 27.97 -6.88
CA GLU A 42 16.16 28.30 -7.71
C GLU A 42 16.90 27.03 -8.14
N ILE A 43 17.11 26.09 -7.21
CA ILE A 43 17.73 24.79 -7.52
C ILE A 43 16.86 24.04 -8.56
N ALA A 44 15.54 24.04 -8.38
CA ALA A 44 14.60 23.40 -9.29
C ALA A 44 14.69 23.98 -10.71
N ARG A 45 14.74 25.32 -10.83
CA ARG A 45 14.88 26.03 -12.11
C ARG A 45 16.18 25.69 -12.82
N ARG A 46 17.31 25.66 -12.09
CA ARG A 46 18.64 25.29 -12.64
C ARG A 46 18.71 23.84 -13.13
N LEU A 47 17.87 22.96 -12.59
CA LEU A 47 17.82 21.54 -12.93
C LEU A 47 16.71 21.19 -13.91
N ASP A 48 15.90 22.16 -14.31
CA ASP A 48 14.67 21.95 -15.11
C ASP A 48 13.78 20.87 -14.50
N ARG A 49 13.55 20.99 -13.18
CA ARG A 49 12.74 20.04 -12.42
C ARG A 49 11.70 20.76 -11.56
N PRO A 50 10.53 20.13 -11.30
CA PRO A 50 9.54 20.70 -10.39
C PRO A 50 10.11 20.94 -8.97
N THR A 51 9.80 22.07 -8.35
CA THR A 51 10.21 22.39 -6.98
C THR A 51 9.80 21.29 -5.98
N SER A 52 8.64 20.67 -6.18
CA SER A 52 8.17 19.55 -5.37
C SER A 52 9.09 18.31 -5.45
N THR A 53 9.77 18.10 -6.58
CA THR A 53 10.76 17.02 -6.73
C THR A 53 11.97 17.28 -5.89
N ILE A 54 12.49 18.50 -5.91
CA ILE A 54 13.66 18.94 -5.12
C ILE A 54 13.34 18.89 -3.62
N SER A 55 12.22 19.45 -3.20
CA SER A 55 11.76 19.43 -1.81
C SER A 55 11.62 18.02 -1.25
N ARG A 56 11.00 17.10 -2.01
CA ARG A 56 10.85 15.69 -1.60
C ARG A 56 12.19 14.95 -1.56
N GLU A 57 13.10 15.22 -2.49
CA GLU A 57 14.44 14.60 -2.50
C GLU A 57 15.26 15.04 -1.29
N ILE A 58 15.28 16.33 -0.98
CA ILE A 58 16.01 16.88 0.18
C ILE A 58 15.40 16.39 1.49
N GLY A 59 14.06 16.46 1.63
CA GLY A 59 13.36 16.03 2.84
C GLY A 59 13.55 14.54 3.14
N ARG A 60 13.62 13.68 2.11
CA ARG A 60 13.85 12.22 2.26
C ARG A 60 15.28 11.82 2.54
N ASN A 61 16.25 12.71 2.37
CA ASN A 61 17.67 12.39 2.42
C ASN A 61 18.44 13.30 3.39
N GLY A 62 17.83 13.66 4.54
CA GLY A 62 18.50 14.32 5.65
C GLY A 62 18.23 15.81 5.81
N GLY A 63 17.31 16.39 5.03
CA GLY A 63 17.00 17.82 5.07
C GLY A 63 18.11 18.70 4.50
N PRO A 64 17.96 20.05 4.52
CA PRO A 64 18.91 20.95 3.87
C PRO A 64 20.31 20.90 4.49
N GLY A 65 20.41 20.80 5.81
CA GLY A 65 21.70 20.73 6.52
C GLY A 65 22.36 19.34 6.52
N GLY A 66 21.64 18.27 6.16
CA GLY A 66 22.15 16.90 6.19
C GLY A 66 22.18 16.21 4.82
N TYR A 67 21.86 16.91 3.75
CA TYR A 67 21.77 16.32 2.40
C TYR A 67 23.12 15.87 1.87
N ARG A 68 23.27 14.56 1.60
CA ARG A 68 24.48 13.96 1.02
C ARG A 68 24.15 13.27 -0.30
N PRO A 69 24.63 13.76 -1.46
CA PRO A 69 24.22 13.27 -2.79
C PRO A 69 24.55 11.79 -3.02
N GLN A 70 25.69 11.33 -2.48
CA GLN A 70 26.08 9.92 -2.59
C GLN A 70 25.18 8.98 -1.77
N GLN A 71 24.78 9.40 -0.56
CA GLN A 71 23.82 8.64 0.26
C GLN A 71 22.43 8.63 -0.37
N ALA A 72 21.98 9.76 -0.90
CA ALA A 72 20.71 9.87 -1.63
C ALA A 72 20.70 8.98 -2.89
N HIS A 73 21.83 8.92 -3.61
CA HIS A 73 21.96 8.04 -4.78
C HIS A 73 21.94 6.56 -4.39
N ARG A 74 22.70 6.16 -3.36
CA ARG A 74 22.71 4.78 -2.83
C ARG A 74 21.33 4.37 -2.29
N ALA A 75 20.65 5.24 -1.54
CA ALA A 75 19.31 5.00 -1.04
C ALA A 75 18.28 4.86 -2.17
N THR A 76 18.45 5.60 -3.27
CA THR A 76 17.60 5.46 -4.46
C THR A 76 17.90 4.17 -5.22
N ALA A 77 19.16 3.79 -5.37
CA ALA A 77 19.58 2.52 -5.98
C ALA A 77 19.09 1.31 -5.15
N GLN A 78 19.18 1.38 -3.82
CA GLN A 78 18.63 0.36 -2.93
C GLN A 78 17.11 0.26 -3.03
N ARG A 79 16.41 1.39 -3.11
CA ARG A 79 14.94 1.43 -3.32
C ARG A 79 14.57 0.89 -4.71
N ALA A 80 15.36 1.16 -5.74
CA ALA A 80 15.17 0.61 -7.07
C ALA A 80 15.41 -0.90 -7.12
N ARG A 81 16.46 -1.40 -6.45
CA ARG A 81 16.72 -2.85 -6.31
C ARG A 81 15.64 -3.58 -5.50
N ARG A 82 15.02 -2.90 -4.51
CA ARG A 82 13.87 -3.42 -3.76
C ARG A 82 12.56 -3.36 -4.55
N GLY A 83 12.48 -2.54 -5.58
CA GLY A 83 11.35 -2.41 -6.50
C GLY A 83 11.47 -3.24 -7.77
N THR A 84 12.61 -3.90 -8.02
CA THR A 84 12.73 -4.91 -9.07
C THR A 84 12.04 -6.17 -8.55
N PRO A 85 11.06 -6.75 -9.28
CA PRO A 85 10.52 -8.05 -8.88
C PRO A 85 11.70 -9.01 -8.79
N SER A 86 11.91 -9.63 -7.63
CA SER A 86 12.79 -10.80 -7.54
C SER A 86 12.34 -11.80 -8.58
N PRO A 87 13.27 -12.53 -9.24
CA PRO A 87 12.88 -13.58 -10.15
C PRO A 87 11.87 -14.50 -9.43
N PRO A 88 10.84 -14.95 -10.14
CA PRO A 88 9.83 -15.80 -9.53
C PRO A 88 10.54 -16.96 -8.87
N ARG A 89 10.27 -17.18 -7.58
CA ARG A 89 10.62 -18.43 -6.93
C ARG A 89 10.21 -19.55 -7.87
N ALA A 90 11.11 -20.51 -8.06
CA ALA A 90 10.97 -21.58 -9.03
C ALA A 90 9.52 -22.08 -9.07
N ALA A 91 8.90 -22.00 -10.25
CA ALA A 91 7.60 -22.54 -10.53
C ALA A 91 7.72 -24.07 -10.38
N GLY A 92 7.38 -24.60 -9.22
CA GLY A 92 7.55 -26.03 -8.92
C GLY A 92 6.98 -26.49 -7.58
N GLU A 93 6.77 -25.58 -6.62
CA GLU A 93 6.12 -26.00 -5.37
C GLU A 93 4.60 -25.70 -5.43
N PRO A 94 3.75 -26.67 -5.06
CA PRO A 94 2.28 -26.51 -5.06
C PRO A 94 1.81 -25.25 -4.30
N GLY A 95 2.53 -24.85 -3.24
CA GLY A 95 2.22 -23.64 -2.47
C GLY A 95 2.38 -22.32 -3.23
N GLY A 96 3.31 -22.22 -4.19
CA GLY A 96 3.56 -20.99 -4.93
C GLY A 96 2.46 -20.64 -5.95
N THR A 97 1.77 -21.65 -6.48
CA THR A 97 0.63 -21.45 -7.40
C THR A 97 -0.61 -21.02 -6.62
N VAL A 98 -0.91 -21.68 -5.51
CA VAL A 98 -2.04 -21.35 -4.62
C VAL A 98 -1.92 -19.92 -4.09
N GLU A 99 -0.72 -19.53 -3.60
CA GLU A 99 -0.47 -18.16 -3.13
C GLU A 99 -0.78 -17.12 -4.20
N LYS A 100 -0.30 -17.32 -5.43
CA LYS A 100 -0.55 -16.40 -6.54
C LYS A 100 -2.03 -16.31 -6.90
N GLU A 101 -2.71 -17.44 -6.99
CA GLU A 101 -4.15 -17.49 -7.32
C GLU A 101 -4.98 -16.78 -6.26
N MET A 102 -4.69 -16.99 -4.97
CA MET A 102 -5.36 -16.30 -3.86
C MET A 102 -5.10 -14.79 -3.89
N VAL A 103 -3.86 -14.36 -4.16
CA VAL A 103 -3.54 -12.93 -4.29
C VAL A 103 -4.30 -12.30 -5.46
N GLU A 104 -4.34 -12.95 -6.62
CA GLU A 104 -5.08 -12.43 -7.78
C GLU A 104 -6.60 -12.40 -7.53
N LEU A 105 -7.14 -13.38 -6.81
CA LEU A 105 -8.54 -13.38 -6.40
C LEU A 105 -8.86 -12.19 -5.48
N ALA A 106 -8.05 -11.98 -4.45
CA ALA A 106 -8.21 -10.85 -3.53
C ALA A 106 -8.10 -9.50 -4.25
N VAL A 107 -7.16 -9.37 -5.21
CA VAL A 107 -7.02 -8.15 -6.03
C VAL A 107 -8.24 -7.93 -6.90
N ARG A 108 -8.79 -8.97 -7.55
CA ARG A 108 -10.04 -8.87 -8.32
C ARG A 108 -11.23 -8.48 -7.45
N SER A 109 -11.23 -8.86 -6.18
CA SER A 109 -12.25 -8.44 -5.20
C SER A 109 -12.06 -7.00 -4.68
N GLY A 110 -11.09 -6.25 -5.21
CA GLY A 110 -10.85 -4.84 -4.87
C GLY A 110 -9.79 -4.60 -3.80
N MET A 111 -9.13 -5.63 -3.30
CA MET A 111 -8.05 -5.44 -2.32
C MET A 111 -6.77 -4.91 -2.99
N PRO A 112 -6.10 -3.88 -2.45
CA PRO A 112 -4.82 -3.42 -2.97
C PRO A 112 -3.78 -4.55 -3.00
N ARG A 113 -3.00 -4.67 -4.08
CA ARG A 113 -2.08 -5.81 -4.32
C ARG A 113 -1.13 -6.11 -3.16
N ILE A 114 -0.53 -5.10 -2.55
CA ILE A 114 0.37 -5.30 -1.38
C ILE A 114 -0.41 -5.82 -0.18
N THR A 115 -1.61 -5.32 0.04
CA THR A 115 -2.51 -5.77 1.11
C THR A 115 -2.93 -7.22 0.88
N ALA A 116 -3.28 -7.59 -0.35
CA ALA A 116 -3.59 -8.98 -0.72
C ALA A 116 -2.41 -9.93 -0.45
N ARG A 117 -1.19 -9.53 -0.81
CA ARG A 117 0.02 -10.33 -0.52
C ARG A 117 0.25 -10.52 0.97
N VAL A 118 0.08 -9.45 1.78
CA VAL A 118 0.20 -9.53 3.24
C VAL A 118 -0.87 -10.44 3.83
N HIS A 119 -2.12 -10.29 3.38
CA HIS A 119 -3.24 -11.11 3.85
C HIS A 119 -3.03 -12.59 3.52
N VAL A 120 -2.68 -12.91 2.28
CA VAL A 120 -2.45 -14.30 1.84
C VAL A 120 -1.24 -14.92 2.56
N ASP A 121 -0.13 -14.19 2.78
CA ASP A 121 1.02 -14.71 3.55
C ASP A 121 0.63 -15.02 5.00
N LEU A 122 -0.26 -14.24 5.60
CA LEU A 122 -0.81 -14.50 6.93
C LEU A 122 -1.70 -15.74 6.94
N VAL A 123 -2.68 -15.81 6.02
CA VAL A 123 -3.63 -16.94 5.90
C VAL A 123 -2.90 -18.26 5.66
N LEU A 124 -1.87 -18.26 4.80
CA LEU A 124 -1.09 -19.45 4.49
C LEU A 124 0.03 -19.73 5.50
N SER A 125 0.13 -18.96 6.57
CA SER A 125 1.10 -19.24 7.62
C SER A 125 0.56 -20.28 8.59
N GLU A 126 1.41 -21.21 9.02
CA GLU A 126 1.08 -22.35 9.87
C GLU A 126 0.35 -21.96 11.17
N GLY A 127 0.67 -20.80 11.75
CA GLY A 127 0.01 -20.27 12.95
C GLY A 127 -0.90 -19.07 12.70
N GLY A 128 -1.21 -18.72 11.44
CA GLY A 128 -2.02 -17.54 11.14
C GLY A 128 -1.40 -16.21 11.59
N THR A 129 -0.10 -16.20 11.93
CA THR A 129 0.53 -15.06 12.61
C THR A 129 1.83 -14.62 11.95
N ARG A 130 2.09 -13.31 11.93
CA ARG A 130 3.36 -12.69 11.52
C ARG A 130 3.62 -11.40 12.26
N THR A 131 4.88 -11.05 12.39
CA THR A 131 5.33 -9.70 12.76
C THR A 131 5.53 -8.84 11.52
N ALA A 132 5.56 -7.50 11.68
CA ALA A 132 5.89 -6.58 10.59
C ALA A 132 7.26 -6.87 9.97
N ALA A 133 8.25 -7.25 10.78
CA ALA A 133 9.59 -7.58 10.31
C ALA A 133 9.62 -8.85 9.43
N GLU A 134 8.84 -9.86 9.81
CA GLU A 134 8.70 -11.09 9.02
C GLU A 134 8.02 -10.82 7.69
N LEU A 135 6.91 -10.08 7.68
CA LEU A 135 6.21 -9.66 6.46
C LEU A 135 7.11 -8.85 5.53
N THR A 136 7.87 -7.88 6.09
CA THR A 136 8.84 -7.07 5.34
C THR A 136 9.88 -7.95 4.64
N ARG A 137 10.45 -8.92 5.38
CA ARG A 137 11.49 -9.82 4.86
C ARG A 137 10.92 -10.80 3.83
N ARG A 138 9.79 -11.46 4.14
CA ARG A 138 9.19 -12.50 3.28
C ARG A 138 8.66 -11.95 1.97
N LEU A 139 7.97 -10.82 2.04
CA LEU A 139 7.35 -10.18 0.88
C LEU A 139 8.30 -9.23 0.13
N GLU A 140 9.50 -8.99 0.68
CA GLU A 140 10.52 -8.09 0.11
C GLU A 140 9.97 -6.67 -0.16
N VAL A 141 9.12 -6.17 0.75
CA VAL A 141 8.51 -4.83 0.66
C VAL A 141 9.02 -3.92 1.77
N SER A 142 8.80 -2.62 1.64
CA SER A 142 9.22 -1.67 2.67
C SER A 142 8.39 -1.80 3.96
N PRO A 143 8.96 -1.51 5.15
CA PRO A 143 8.19 -1.46 6.40
C PRO A 143 6.96 -0.54 6.32
N ALA A 144 7.08 0.58 5.59
CA ALA A 144 5.96 1.50 5.38
C ALA A 144 4.82 0.84 4.58
N SER A 145 5.15 0.06 3.55
CA SER A 145 4.15 -0.69 2.77
C SER A 145 3.45 -1.74 3.61
N VAL A 146 4.19 -2.46 4.47
CA VAL A 146 3.61 -3.42 5.43
C VAL A 146 2.67 -2.69 6.40
N SER A 147 3.12 -1.56 6.97
CA SER A 147 2.30 -0.78 7.92
C SER A 147 0.97 -0.33 7.32
N VAL A 148 0.97 0.16 6.08
CA VAL A 148 -0.26 0.54 5.37
C VAL A 148 -1.16 -0.67 5.15
N ALA A 149 -0.59 -1.78 4.68
CA ALA A 149 -1.35 -3.01 4.40
C ALA A 149 -1.99 -3.59 5.65
N VAL A 150 -1.23 -3.75 6.76
CA VAL A 150 -1.78 -4.31 8.00
C VAL A 150 -2.79 -3.39 8.66
N ASN A 151 -2.62 -2.06 8.59
CA ASN A 151 -3.63 -1.13 9.09
C ASN A 151 -4.94 -1.27 8.31
N TYR A 152 -4.90 -1.40 6.99
CA TYR A 152 -6.08 -1.69 6.19
C TYR A 152 -6.76 -2.99 6.64
N LEU A 153 -5.99 -4.09 6.75
CA LEU A 153 -6.53 -5.40 7.13
C LEU A 153 -7.15 -5.38 8.53
N VAL A 154 -6.55 -4.67 9.49
CA VAL A 154 -7.09 -4.49 10.83
C VAL A 154 -8.39 -3.67 10.80
N GLN A 155 -8.43 -2.58 10.04
CA GLN A 155 -9.64 -1.75 9.89
C GLN A 155 -10.80 -2.51 9.24
N GLN A 156 -10.51 -3.42 8.33
CA GLN A 156 -11.52 -4.27 7.67
C GLN A 156 -11.83 -5.56 8.44
N GLY A 157 -11.17 -5.81 9.59
CA GLY A 157 -11.43 -6.99 10.42
C GLY A 157 -10.86 -8.30 9.90
N TYR A 158 -10.01 -8.27 8.87
CA TYR A 158 -9.34 -9.48 8.37
C TYR A 158 -8.17 -9.93 9.25
N VAL A 159 -7.63 -9.03 10.05
CA VAL A 159 -6.46 -9.25 10.88
C VAL A 159 -6.65 -8.56 12.23
N ARG A 160 -6.27 -9.21 13.32
CA ARG A 160 -6.14 -8.58 14.63
C ARG A 160 -4.70 -8.20 14.90
N ARG A 161 -4.50 -7.12 15.66
CA ARG A 161 -3.20 -6.74 16.20
C ARG A 161 -3.14 -7.18 17.64
N GLU A 162 -2.21 -8.03 17.97
CA GLU A 162 -1.93 -8.50 19.30
C GLU A 162 -0.51 -8.11 19.72
N ARG A 163 -0.26 -8.01 21.03
CA ARG A 163 1.07 -7.73 21.55
C ARG A 163 1.73 -9.04 21.94
N ASP A 164 2.93 -9.31 21.40
CA ASP A 164 3.74 -10.45 21.79
C ASP A 164 4.05 -10.35 23.30
N PRO A 165 3.59 -11.31 24.16
CA PRO A 165 3.79 -11.23 25.59
C PRO A 165 5.26 -11.37 26.00
N GLN A 166 6.11 -11.98 25.14
CA GLN A 166 7.52 -12.23 25.45
C GLN A 166 8.46 -11.18 24.84
N ARG A 167 8.03 -10.54 23.75
CA ARG A 167 8.88 -9.59 23.01
C ARG A 167 8.03 -8.37 22.66
N ARG A 168 8.34 -7.19 23.16
CA ARG A 168 7.63 -5.91 22.96
C ARG A 168 7.38 -5.53 21.47
N ARG A 169 6.77 -6.44 20.70
CA ARG A 169 6.48 -6.28 19.25
C ARG A 169 5.02 -6.64 18.97
N ASP A 170 4.48 -6.09 17.91
CA ASP A 170 3.13 -6.42 17.46
C ASP A 170 3.14 -7.71 16.62
N LEU A 171 2.16 -8.56 16.88
CA LEU A 171 1.78 -9.72 16.08
C LEU A 171 0.52 -9.38 15.30
N TYR A 172 0.49 -9.75 14.05
CA TYR A 172 -0.70 -9.69 13.22
C TYR A 172 -1.25 -11.09 13.07
N VAL A 173 -2.52 -11.26 13.42
CA VAL A 173 -3.15 -12.56 13.60
C VAL A 173 -4.38 -12.65 12.69
N VAL A 174 -4.46 -13.69 11.87
CA VAL A 174 -5.67 -14.15 11.21
C VAL A 174 -6.16 -15.36 11.96
N ASP A 175 -7.36 -15.31 12.48
CA ASP A 175 -8.00 -16.43 13.17
C ASP A 175 -9.21 -16.98 12.37
N ASP A 176 -9.79 -18.05 12.88
CA ASP A 176 -10.92 -18.71 12.23
C ASP A 176 -12.19 -17.83 12.17
N GLU A 177 -12.25 -16.76 12.95
CA GLU A 177 -13.35 -15.80 12.96
C GLU A 177 -13.07 -14.53 12.13
N ALA A 178 -11.89 -14.40 11.52
CA ALA A 178 -11.50 -13.19 10.76
C ALA A 178 -12.52 -12.81 9.67
N TRP A 179 -13.05 -13.81 8.95
CA TRP A 179 -14.08 -13.58 7.92
C TRP A 179 -15.43 -13.14 8.52
N TYR A 180 -15.85 -13.62 9.69
CA TYR A 180 -17.02 -13.15 10.40
C TYR A 180 -16.84 -11.69 10.84
N HIS A 181 -15.68 -11.36 11.42
CA HIS A 181 -15.37 -9.99 11.82
C HIS A 181 -15.36 -9.03 10.63
N SER A 182 -14.83 -9.44 9.49
CA SER A 182 -14.84 -8.60 8.27
C SER A 182 -16.27 -8.35 7.77
N VAL A 183 -17.13 -9.36 7.79
CA VAL A 183 -18.56 -9.22 7.44
C VAL A 183 -19.25 -8.26 8.39
N VAL A 184 -19.05 -8.38 9.70
CA VAL A 184 -19.65 -7.48 10.69
C VAL A 184 -19.20 -6.03 10.50
N ILE A 185 -17.91 -5.80 10.26
CA ILE A 185 -17.39 -4.45 10.04
C ILE A 185 -17.93 -3.86 8.75
N SER A 186 -17.91 -4.62 7.65
CA SER A 186 -18.46 -4.21 6.36
C SER A 186 -19.95 -3.90 6.46
N SER A 187 -20.72 -4.73 7.19
CA SER A 187 -22.13 -4.51 7.44
C SER A 187 -22.41 -3.19 8.17
N ARG A 188 -21.63 -2.87 9.20
CA ARG A 188 -21.77 -1.59 9.92
C ARG A 188 -21.51 -0.39 9.02
N GLN A 189 -20.45 -0.46 8.21
CA GLN A 189 -20.09 0.62 7.26
C GLN A 189 -21.19 0.83 6.22
N THR A 190 -21.71 -0.26 5.65
CA THR A 190 -22.78 -0.21 4.64
C THR A 190 -24.09 0.28 5.24
N LEU A 191 -24.42 -0.13 6.47
CA LEU A 191 -25.62 0.35 7.17
C LEU A 191 -25.53 1.86 7.43
N ALA A 192 -24.39 2.36 7.88
CA ALA A 192 -24.17 3.79 8.06
C ALA A 192 -24.33 4.58 6.74
N ALA A 193 -23.83 4.04 5.63
CA ALA A 193 -24.03 4.64 4.30
C ALA A 193 -25.49 4.63 3.86
N ALA A 194 -26.22 3.53 4.11
CA ALA A 194 -27.65 3.43 3.84
C ALA A 194 -28.47 4.46 4.62
N GLN A 195 -28.20 4.61 5.91
CA GLN A 195 -28.84 5.61 6.78
C GLN A 195 -28.54 7.04 6.32
N ALA A 196 -27.30 7.33 5.94
CA ALA A 196 -26.93 8.64 5.39
C ALA A 196 -27.66 8.93 4.06
N ALA A 197 -27.84 7.91 3.20
CA ALA A 197 -28.60 8.06 1.96
C ALA A 197 -30.10 8.33 2.23
N MET A 198 -30.67 7.68 3.23
CA MET A 198 -32.07 7.89 3.62
C MET A 198 -32.27 9.30 4.21
N ALA A 199 -31.39 9.73 5.10
CA ALA A 199 -31.43 11.10 5.66
C ALA A 199 -31.29 12.17 4.56
N ALA A 200 -30.40 11.95 3.58
CA ALA A 200 -30.27 12.84 2.43
C ALA A 200 -31.52 12.82 1.54
N ALA A 201 -32.20 11.69 1.40
CA ALA A 201 -33.46 11.61 0.66
C ALA A 201 -34.56 12.46 1.30
N GLU A 202 -34.69 12.42 2.62
CA GLU A 202 -35.62 13.25 3.38
C GLU A 202 -35.31 14.74 3.22
N ALA A 203 -34.05 15.12 3.37
CA ALA A 203 -33.61 16.50 3.24
C ALA A 203 -33.82 17.10 1.83
N LEU A 204 -33.74 16.26 0.78
CA LEU A 204 -33.91 16.67 -0.62
C LEU A 204 -35.39 16.55 -1.11
N GLY A 205 -36.27 16.02 -0.28
CA GLY A 205 -37.67 15.80 -0.61
C GLY A 205 -37.91 14.45 -1.29
N LEU A 206 -38.75 13.62 -0.66
CA LEU A 206 -39.09 12.27 -1.11
C LEU A 206 -39.93 12.24 -2.39
N ASP A 207 -40.61 13.35 -2.72
CA ASP A 207 -41.43 13.46 -3.93
C ASP A 207 -40.59 13.68 -5.20
N GLY A 208 -39.38 14.19 -5.04
CA GLY A 208 -38.47 14.45 -6.16
C GLY A 208 -37.69 13.22 -6.63
N PRO A 209 -37.23 13.20 -7.90
CA PRO A 209 -36.54 12.04 -8.48
C PRO A 209 -35.21 11.70 -7.79
N VAL A 210 -34.56 12.70 -7.18
CA VAL A 210 -33.29 12.53 -6.44
C VAL A 210 -33.56 11.85 -5.09
N GLY A 211 -34.50 12.37 -4.31
CA GLY A 211 -34.90 11.79 -3.03
C GLY A 211 -35.39 10.36 -3.18
N GLN A 212 -36.22 10.08 -4.17
CA GLN A 212 -36.70 8.72 -4.45
C GLN A 212 -35.56 7.74 -4.80
N ARG A 213 -34.55 8.17 -5.57
CA ARG A 213 -33.38 7.30 -5.87
C ARG A 213 -32.57 6.99 -4.62
N LEU A 214 -32.31 7.99 -3.79
CA LEU A 214 -31.57 7.81 -2.54
C LEU A 214 -32.34 6.94 -1.55
N ALA A 215 -33.63 7.17 -1.37
CA ALA A 215 -34.46 6.37 -0.49
C ALA A 215 -34.52 4.89 -0.92
N ARG A 216 -34.72 4.63 -2.22
CA ARG A 216 -34.72 3.24 -2.74
C ARG A 216 -33.37 2.56 -2.56
N GLY A 217 -32.26 3.27 -2.87
CA GLY A 217 -30.89 2.74 -2.67
C GLY A 217 -30.57 2.48 -1.21
N GLY A 218 -30.89 3.42 -0.32
CA GLY A 218 -30.71 3.28 1.12
C GLY A 218 -31.51 2.10 1.69
N THR A 219 -32.81 2.01 1.38
CA THR A 219 -33.67 0.91 1.82
C THR A 219 -33.17 -0.44 1.31
N PHE A 220 -32.76 -0.53 0.03
CA PHE A 220 -32.21 -1.76 -0.52
C PHE A 220 -30.96 -2.22 0.22
N LEU A 221 -29.97 -1.30 0.41
CA LEU A 221 -28.73 -1.60 1.11
C LEU A 221 -29.00 -2.01 2.57
N GLU A 222 -29.87 -1.31 3.27
CA GLU A 222 -30.23 -1.65 4.65
C GLU A 222 -30.76 -3.07 4.75
N ARG A 223 -31.75 -3.45 3.90
CA ARG A 223 -32.34 -4.78 3.92
C ARG A 223 -31.33 -5.87 3.62
N VAL A 224 -30.57 -5.74 2.54
CA VAL A 224 -29.54 -6.72 2.14
C VAL A 224 -28.52 -6.91 3.24
N ILE A 225 -28.09 -5.82 3.88
CA ILE A 225 -27.05 -5.89 4.91
C ILE A 225 -27.57 -6.53 6.21
N LEU A 226 -28.82 -6.32 6.58
CA LEU A 226 -29.45 -6.96 7.72
C LEU A 226 -29.57 -8.47 7.51
N ASP A 227 -30.03 -8.89 6.33
CA ASP A 227 -30.12 -10.30 5.95
C ASP A 227 -28.77 -10.99 5.93
N MET A 228 -27.74 -10.30 5.40
CA MET A 228 -26.36 -10.81 5.37
C MET A 228 -25.78 -10.97 6.78
N LYS A 229 -26.04 -10.01 7.66
CA LYS A 229 -25.60 -10.08 9.05
C LYS A 229 -26.26 -11.24 9.79
N GLU A 230 -27.56 -11.39 9.67
CA GLU A 230 -28.30 -12.52 10.26
C GLU A 230 -27.78 -13.87 9.76
N SER A 231 -27.52 -13.96 8.46
CA SER A 231 -26.93 -15.17 7.85
C SER A 231 -25.53 -15.45 8.39
N ALA A 232 -24.70 -14.42 8.54
CA ALA A 232 -23.35 -14.56 9.11
C ALA A 232 -23.39 -15.03 10.57
N ASP A 233 -24.28 -14.47 11.41
CA ASP A 233 -24.45 -14.84 12.80
C ASP A 233 -24.88 -16.32 12.90
N ARG A 234 -25.82 -16.76 12.07
CA ARG A 234 -26.27 -18.16 12.00
C ARG A 234 -25.16 -19.13 11.60
N TRP A 235 -24.41 -18.80 10.54
CA TRP A 235 -23.31 -19.65 10.09
C TRP A 235 -22.15 -19.70 11.08
N ARG A 236 -21.85 -18.61 11.75
CA ARG A 236 -20.85 -18.58 12.82
C ARG A 236 -21.18 -19.61 13.91
N THR A 237 -22.43 -19.62 14.39
CA THR A 237 -22.87 -20.57 15.42
C THR A 237 -22.71 -22.02 14.95
N LEU A 238 -23.14 -22.33 13.75
CA LEU A 238 -23.07 -23.69 13.17
C LEU A 238 -21.61 -24.17 13.03
N LEU A 239 -20.70 -23.29 12.60
CA LEU A 239 -19.29 -23.65 12.39
C LEU A 239 -18.52 -23.80 13.72
N THR A 240 -18.84 -23.00 14.74
CA THR A 240 -18.22 -23.12 16.07
C THR A 240 -18.69 -24.37 16.81
N ASP A 241 -19.95 -24.80 16.63
CA ASP A 241 -20.46 -26.02 17.25
C ASP A 241 -19.85 -27.28 16.63
N THR A 242 -19.57 -27.28 15.31
CA THR A 242 -18.92 -28.41 14.63
C THR A 242 -17.46 -28.60 15.07
N SER A 243 -16.76 -27.52 15.44
CA SER A 243 -15.38 -27.57 15.92
C SER A 243 -15.24 -28.14 17.35
N ARG A 244 -16.32 -28.29 18.10
CA ARG A 244 -16.34 -28.87 19.46
C ARG A 244 -16.61 -30.38 19.48
N CYS A 245 -17.02 -30.95 18.37
CA CYS A 245 -17.37 -32.38 18.27
C CYS A 245 -16.29 -33.26 17.59
N GLY A 246 -15.16 -32.69 17.17
CA GLY A 246 -13.99 -33.39 16.63
C GLY A 246 -12.78 -33.27 17.52
#